data_3c61d183a0c14be95a2c532cfcfa5b82
#
_entry.id   3c61d183a0c14be95a2c532cfcfa5b82
#
_cell.length_a   1.000
_cell.length_b   1.000
_cell.length_c   1.000
_cell.angle_alpha   90.00
_cell.angle_beta   90.00
_cell.angle_gamma   90.00
#
_symmetry.space_group_name_H-M   'P 1'
#
loop_
_entity.id
_entity.type
_entity.pdbx_description
1 polymer ?
#
loop_
_entity_poly.entity_id
_entity_poly.type
_entity_poly.pdbx_seq_one_letter_code
_entity_poly.pdbx_strand_id
1 'polypeptide(L)'
;MFIPLADDHHQRGYDERFDEGKPDTAGGRCSKLSASGLVYRHYGKDVIRAFYPNLPDEQLDTAYTRLYDTLLEALDAIDTGVEMVPDGCQLVYKDTTGLASRVGRLNPRWNEVDANGNSPNPDERFEEASAICGAEFLSVMTRIVESDLPAREFVEQAFMERHKTDPSGEILTFSSGGLPWRNHLYDIEKKHLKEGEPLIKFVLYQDQSGMWRVQAVTVEGQAFENRLSLPEQWRGVRDEDLVKVSNIAGSKFVHAAGFIGGNDRFEGALEMAKVALAQK
;
A
#
# COMPACT_ATOMS: atom_id res chain seq x y z
N MET A 1 -35.21 4.60 -1.18
CA MET A 1 -35.46 3.20 -0.78
C MET A 1 -34.73 2.98 0.53
N PHE A 2 -35.44 3.00 1.64
CA PHE A 2 -34.83 2.73 2.95
C PHE A 2 -34.48 1.23 2.99
N ILE A 3 -33.19 0.92 3.05
CA ILE A 3 -32.75 -0.45 3.33
C ILE A 3 -32.66 -0.54 4.85
N PRO A 4 -33.35 -1.47 5.51
CA PRO A 4 -33.24 -1.67 6.94
C PRO A 4 -31.88 -2.33 7.23
N LEU A 5 -30.83 -1.51 7.36
CA LEU A 5 -29.51 -1.95 7.75
C LEU A 5 -29.36 -2.00 9.28
N ALA A 6 -30.35 -1.46 10.03
CA ALA A 6 -30.23 -1.22 11.45
C ALA A 6 -30.11 -2.49 12.33
N ASP A 7 -30.60 -3.62 11.85
CA ASP A 7 -30.62 -4.86 12.68
C ASP A 7 -29.41 -5.77 12.45
N ASP A 8 -28.60 -5.53 11.42
CA ASP A 8 -27.53 -6.44 11.03
C ASP A 8 -26.11 -5.99 11.42
N HIS A 9 -25.87 -4.68 11.64
CA HIS A 9 -24.51 -4.18 11.73
C HIS A 9 -23.75 -4.53 13.01
N HIS A 10 -24.41 -4.90 14.09
CA HIS A 10 -23.74 -5.33 15.33
C HIS A 10 -23.87 -6.84 15.60
N GLN A 11 -24.64 -7.57 14.82
CA GLN A 11 -24.94 -8.97 15.10
C GLN A 11 -24.12 -9.97 14.31
N ARG A 12 -23.63 -9.58 13.13
CA ARG A 12 -22.81 -10.44 12.27
C ARG A 12 -21.39 -9.96 12.29
N GLY A 13 -20.56 -10.65 13.04
CA GLY A 13 -19.20 -10.26 13.32
C GLY A 13 -18.24 -10.23 12.15
N TYR A 14 -18.59 -10.83 10.99
CA TYR A 14 -17.65 -11.00 9.89
C TYR A 14 -18.36 -10.91 8.54
N ASP A 15 -17.68 -10.45 7.54
CA ASP A 15 -18.09 -10.64 6.17
C ASP A 15 -17.55 -11.99 5.69
N GLU A 16 -18.42 -12.98 5.62
CA GLU A 16 -18.08 -14.35 5.22
C GLU A 16 -17.31 -14.41 3.87
N ARG A 17 -17.52 -13.43 3.03
CA ARG A 17 -16.82 -13.35 1.76
C ARG A 17 -15.35 -12.94 1.91
N PHE A 18 -15.00 -12.14 2.92
CA PHE A 18 -13.63 -11.71 3.14
C PHE A 18 -12.84 -12.68 4.02
N ASP A 19 -13.51 -13.33 4.98
CA ASP A 19 -12.88 -14.23 5.92
C ASP A 19 -13.44 -15.66 5.89
N GLU A 20 -14.48 -15.92 5.07
CA GLU A 20 -15.17 -17.19 4.98
C GLU A 20 -15.64 -17.73 6.34
N GLY A 21 -15.94 -16.85 7.29
CA GLY A 21 -16.34 -17.20 8.63
C GLY A 21 -15.25 -17.87 9.48
N LYS A 22 -14.02 -17.77 9.06
CA LYS A 22 -12.88 -18.28 9.83
C LYS A 22 -12.17 -17.11 10.49
N PRO A 23 -12.24 -16.96 11.81
CA PRO A 23 -11.29 -16.15 12.54
C PRO A 23 -9.95 -16.84 12.39
N ASP A 24 -9.32 -16.64 11.24
CA ASP A 24 -8.06 -17.26 10.96
C ASP A 24 -6.96 -16.39 11.55
N THR A 25 -6.15 -17.02 12.31
CA THR A 25 -4.92 -16.47 12.82
C THR A 25 -3.91 -16.11 11.72
N ALA A 26 -4.12 -16.58 10.50
CA ALA A 26 -3.18 -16.41 9.38
C ALA A 26 -3.61 -15.40 8.32
N GLY A 27 -4.71 -14.69 8.48
CA GLY A 27 -5.15 -13.68 7.49
C GLY A 27 -6.62 -13.32 7.53
N GLY A 28 -7.41 -13.90 8.44
CA GLY A 28 -8.80 -13.51 8.67
C GLY A 28 -8.90 -12.12 9.28
N ARG A 29 -9.89 -11.34 8.86
CA ARG A 29 -10.14 -10.01 9.40
C ARG A 29 -10.76 -10.10 10.78
N CYS A 30 -10.22 -9.35 11.72
CA CYS A 30 -10.73 -9.27 13.09
C CYS A 30 -11.82 -8.21 13.26
N SER A 31 -11.99 -7.29 12.30
CA SER A 31 -12.98 -6.23 12.36
C SER A 31 -14.38 -6.75 12.01
N LYS A 32 -15.37 -6.26 12.75
CA LYS A 32 -16.78 -6.42 12.39
C LYS A 32 -17.15 -5.38 11.35
N LEU A 33 -18.14 -5.69 10.51
CA LEU A 33 -18.68 -4.69 9.61
C LEU A 33 -19.49 -3.64 10.39
N SER A 34 -19.20 -2.38 10.13
CA SER A 34 -20.04 -1.25 10.53
C SER A 34 -21.18 -1.06 9.51
N ALA A 35 -22.00 -0.03 9.70
CA ALA A 35 -23.00 0.33 8.71
C ALA A 35 -22.37 0.66 7.33
N SER A 36 -21.20 1.31 7.31
CA SER A 36 -20.48 1.60 6.06
C SER A 36 -19.93 0.33 5.39
N GLY A 37 -19.39 -0.60 6.16
CA GLY A 37 -18.94 -1.89 5.67
C GLY A 37 -20.08 -2.72 5.09
N LEU A 38 -21.25 -2.75 5.72
CA LEU A 38 -22.44 -3.43 5.19
C LEU A 38 -22.94 -2.80 3.89
N VAL A 39 -22.99 -1.47 3.80
CA VAL A 39 -23.34 -0.79 2.54
C VAL A 39 -22.32 -1.15 1.46
N TYR A 40 -21.04 -1.13 1.78
CA TYR A 40 -20.01 -1.50 0.83
C TYR A 40 -20.11 -2.96 0.38
N ARG A 41 -20.38 -3.87 1.30
CA ARG A 41 -20.61 -5.30 0.97
C ARG A 41 -21.70 -5.50 -0.07
N HIS A 42 -22.80 -4.75 0.04
CA HIS A 42 -23.93 -4.90 -0.88
C HIS A 42 -23.77 -4.13 -2.19
N TYR A 43 -23.14 -2.97 -2.15
CA TYR A 43 -23.13 -2.03 -3.28
C TYR A 43 -21.73 -1.65 -3.78
N GLY A 44 -20.68 -2.08 -3.11
CA GLY A 44 -19.31 -1.65 -3.44
C GLY A 44 -18.91 -1.97 -4.88
N LYS A 45 -19.24 -3.18 -5.38
CA LYS A 45 -18.98 -3.55 -6.77
C LYS A 45 -19.81 -2.71 -7.75
N ASP A 46 -21.07 -2.43 -7.43
CA ASP A 46 -21.94 -1.62 -8.28
C ASP A 46 -21.42 -0.18 -8.36
N VAL A 47 -20.95 0.37 -7.24
CA VAL A 47 -20.32 1.69 -7.20
C VAL A 47 -19.08 1.72 -8.08
N ILE A 48 -18.14 0.78 -7.92
CA ILE A 48 -16.94 0.70 -8.76
C ILE A 48 -17.34 0.58 -10.24
N ARG A 49 -18.31 -0.27 -10.57
CA ARG A 49 -18.79 -0.47 -11.93
C ARG A 49 -19.42 0.79 -12.51
N ALA A 50 -20.11 1.60 -11.70
CA ALA A 50 -20.70 2.86 -12.15
C ALA A 50 -19.64 3.88 -12.61
N PHE A 51 -18.46 3.91 -11.97
CA PHE A 51 -17.34 4.75 -12.39
C PHE A 51 -16.49 4.11 -13.49
N TYR A 52 -16.36 2.78 -13.49
CA TYR A 52 -15.51 2.01 -14.41
C TYR A 52 -16.31 0.90 -15.08
N PRO A 53 -17.25 1.24 -16.01
CA PRO A 53 -18.19 0.29 -16.60
C PRO A 53 -17.53 -0.85 -17.41
N ASN A 54 -16.33 -0.60 -17.93
CA ASN A 54 -15.59 -1.56 -18.77
C ASN A 54 -14.52 -2.33 -18.00
N LEU A 55 -14.44 -2.19 -16.66
CA LEU A 55 -13.45 -2.90 -15.87
C LEU A 55 -13.74 -4.43 -15.92
N PRO A 56 -12.77 -5.29 -16.29
CA PRO A 56 -12.96 -6.75 -16.28
C PRO A 56 -13.39 -7.26 -14.90
N ASP A 57 -14.17 -8.34 -14.84
CA ASP A 57 -14.71 -8.86 -13.58
C ASP A 57 -13.62 -9.26 -12.58
N GLU A 58 -12.53 -9.89 -13.03
CA GLU A 58 -11.39 -10.22 -12.15
C GLU A 58 -10.74 -8.97 -11.54
N GLN A 59 -10.61 -7.92 -12.35
CA GLN A 59 -10.07 -6.64 -11.87
C GLN A 59 -11.07 -5.91 -10.96
N LEU A 60 -12.37 -6.03 -11.22
CA LEU A 60 -13.41 -5.52 -10.34
C LEU A 60 -13.36 -6.18 -8.95
N ASP A 61 -13.21 -7.50 -8.91
CA ASP A 61 -13.09 -8.24 -7.65
C ASP A 61 -11.82 -7.86 -6.88
N THR A 62 -10.72 -7.69 -7.60
CA THR A 62 -9.47 -7.21 -7.01
C THR A 62 -9.59 -5.78 -6.49
N ALA A 63 -10.19 -4.87 -7.27
CA ALA A 63 -10.41 -3.48 -6.85
C ALA A 63 -11.31 -3.41 -5.62
N TYR A 64 -12.39 -4.18 -5.62
CA TYR A 64 -13.33 -4.26 -4.51
C TYR A 64 -12.64 -4.71 -3.21
N THR A 65 -11.85 -5.78 -3.25
CA THR A 65 -11.12 -6.27 -2.08
C THR A 65 -10.07 -5.26 -1.61
N ARG A 66 -9.26 -4.70 -2.52
CA ARG A 66 -8.22 -3.73 -2.18
C ARG A 66 -8.77 -2.42 -1.63
N LEU A 67 -9.92 -1.95 -2.12
CA LEU A 67 -10.56 -0.74 -1.61
C LEU A 67 -11.07 -0.96 -0.18
N TYR A 68 -11.60 -2.15 0.11
CA TYR A 68 -11.95 -2.52 1.47
C TYR A 68 -10.72 -2.52 2.38
N ASP A 69 -9.68 -3.29 2.02
CA ASP A 69 -8.44 -3.42 2.81
C ASP A 69 -7.72 -2.09 3.05
N THR A 70 -7.80 -1.18 2.06
CA THR A 70 -7.06 0.09 2.13
C THR A 70 -7.80 1.17 2.91
N LEU A 71 -9.14 1.17 2.90
CA LEU A 71 -9.94 2.26 3.45
C LEU A 71 -11.02 1.80 4.41
N LEU A 72 -11.88 0.84 3.99
CA LEU A 72 -13.11 0.53 4.72
C LEU A 72 -12.85 -0.27 5.99
N GLU A 73 -11.90 -1.22 5.96
CA GLU A 73 -11.57 -2.06 7.11
C GLU A 73 -11.17 -1.23 8.34
N ALA A 74 -10.37 -0.19 8.14
CA ALA A 74 -9.97 0.70 9.23
C ALA A 74 -11.16 1.51 9.78
N LEU A 75 -12.10 1.92 8.91
CA LEU A 75 -13.32 2.62 9.32
C LEU A 75 -14.25 1.68 10.09
N ASP A 76 -14.43 0.46 9.61
CA ASP A 76 -15.21 -0.57 10.30
C ASP A 76 -14.61 -0.89 11.69
N ALA A 77 -13.29 -1.05 11.76
CA ALA A 77 -12.59 -1.33 13.02
C ALA A 77 -12.79 -0.20 14.05
N ILE A 78 -12.64 1.07 13.62
CA ILE A 78 -12.83 2.23 14.49
C ILE A 78 -14.28 2.33 14.98
N ASP A 79 -15.26 2.14 14.07
CA ASP A 79 -16.69 2.26 14.40
C ASP A 79 -17.16 1.12 15.32
N THR A 80 -16.60 -0.07 15.19
CA THR A 80 -16.94 -1.25 16.00
C THR A 80 -16.07 -1.42 17.24
N GLY A 81 -15.13 -0.50 17.49
CA GLY A 81 -14.30 -0.49 18.70
C GLY A 81 -13.20 -1.55 18.71
N VAL A 82 -12.69 -1.94 17.56
CA VAL A 82 -11.53 -2.85 17.44
C VAL A 82 -10.24 -2.05 17.66
N GLU A 83 -9.45 -2.49 18.62
CA GLU A 83 -8.17 -1.84 18.93
C GLU A 83 -7.09 -2.17 17.88
N MET A 84 -6.25 -1.18 17.54
CA MET A 84 -5.15 -1.35 16.58
C MET A 84 -4.04 -2.29 17.04
N VAL A 85 -3.98 -2.58 18.32
CA VAL A 85 -2.97 -3.45 18.94
C VAL A 85 -3.63 -4.49 19.82
N PRO A 86 -3.04 -5.69 19.96
CA PRO A 86 -3.55 -6.72 20.86
C PRO A 86 -3.67 -6.23 22.31
N ASP A 87 -4.58 -6.87 23.06
CA ASP A 87 -4.75 -6.61 24.48
C ASP A 87 -3.43 -6.69 25.24
N GLY A 88 -3.21 -5.72 26.13
CA GLY A 88 -1.99 -5.59 26.93
C GLY A 88 -0.82 -4.89 26.23
N CYS A 89 -0.93 -4.57 24.96
CA CYS A 89 0.05 -3.74 24.26
C CYS A 89 -0.28 -2.24 24.38
N GLN A 90 0.74 -1.41 24.40
CA GLN A 90 0.59 0.05 24.36
C GLN A 90 1.01 0.60 23.03
N LEU A 91 0.24 1.55 22.50
CA LEU A 91 0.63 2.32 21.32
C LEU A 91 1.91 3.14 21.63
N VAL A 92 2.89 3.07 20.75
CA VAL A 92 4.11 3.90 20.87
C VAL A 92 3.79 5.37 20.64
N TYR A 93 2.81 5.67 19.78
CA TYR A 93 2.27 7.00 19.55
C TYR A 93 0.80 6.92 19.15
N LYS A 94 0.09 8.05 19.26
CA LYS A 94 -1.31 8.18 18.83
C LYS A 94 -1.37 8.90 17.49
N ASP A 95 -1.90 8.24 16.47
CA ASP A 95 -2.19 8.91 15.19
C ASP A 95 -3.56 9.60 15.27
N THR A 96 -3.54 10.92 15.06
CA THR A 96 -4.74 11.77 15.00
C THR A 96 -4.91 12.44 13.63
N THR A 97 -4.23 11.94 12.59
CA THR A 97 -4.22 12.51 11.24
C THR A 97 -5.15 11.79 10.26
N GLY A 98 -5.55 10.56 10.58
CA GLY A 98 -6.41 9.73 9.75
C GLY A 98 -7.80 10.32 9.49
N LEU A 99 -8.55 9.70 8.57
CA LEU A 99 -9.86 10.16 8.11
C LEU A 99 -10.86 10.34 9.27
N ALA A 100 -10.97 9.35 10.15
CA ALA A 100 -11.86 9.41 11.31
C ALA A 100 -11.56 10.61 12.23
N SER A 101 -10.27 10.92 12.45
CA SER A 101 -9.85 12.08 13.24
C SER A 101 -10.15 13.40 12.52
N ARG A 102 -10.06 13.43 11.18
CA ARG A 102 -10.40 14.60 10.36
C ARG A 102 -11.89 14.90 10.43
N VAL A 103 -12.72 13.88 10.27
CA VAL A 103 -14.18 13.95 10.40
C VAL A 103 -14.57 14.34 11.82
N GLY A 104 -13.97 13.72 12.85
CA GLY A 104 -14.22 14.04 14.24
C GLY A 104 -13.98 15.50 14.60
N ARG A 105 -13.03 16.19 13.93
CA ARG A 105 -12.77 17.63 14.13
C ARG A 105 -13.83 18.55 13.54
N LEU A 106 -14.74 18.05 12.72
CA LEU A 106 -15.88 18.81 12.20
C LEU A 106 -17.00 18.94 13.23
N ASN A 107 -17.03 18.07 14.26
CA ASN A 107 -17.99 18.25 15.34
C ASN A 107 -17.81 19.64 16.00
N PRO A 108 -18.92 20.37 16.23
CA PRO A 108 -18.85 21.67 16.89
C PRO A 108 -18.14 21.59 18.24
N ARG A 109 -17.32 22.57 18.54
CA ARG A 109 -16.74 22.72 19.88
C ARG A 109 -17.86 23.14 20.85
N TRP A 110 -17.74 22.75 22.11
CA TRP A 110 -18.74 23.05 23.12
C TRP A 110 -19.02 24.55 23.30
N ASN A 111 -18.11 25.41 22.91
CA ASN A 111 -18.16 26.88 23.02
C ASN A 111 -18.19 27.56 21.64
N GLU A 112 -18.45 26.84 20.57
CA GLU A 112 -18.49 27.38 19.21
C GLU A 112 -19.86 27.99 18.94
N VAL A 113 -19.85 29.28 18.60
CA VAL A 113 -21.04 30.03 18.18
C VAL A 113 -20.71 30.86 16.95
N ASP A 114 -21.71 31.09 16.11
CA ASP A 114 -21.64 32.01 14.98
C ASP A 114 -21.65 33.48 15.41
N ALA A 115 -21.60 34.41 14.45
CA ALA A 115 -21.62 35.83 14.71
C ALA A 115 -22.93 36.30 15.40
N ASN A 116 -23.98 35.50 15.36
CA ASN A 116 -25.29 35.78 15.99
C ASN A 116 -25.46 35.07 17.34
N GLY A 117 -24.46 34.35 17.80
CA GLY A 117 -24.50 33.58 19.05
C GLY A 117 -25.18 32.22 18.94
N ASN A 118 -25.44 31.70 17.73
CA ASN A 118 -26.05 30.39 17.52
C ASN A 118 -24.98 29.29 17.42
N SER A 119 -25.34 28.08 17.84
CA SER A 119 -24.52 26.90 17.61
C SER A 119 -24.43 26.59 16.10
N PRO A 120 -23.31 26.05 15.61
CA PRO A 120 -23.19 25.63 14.22
C PRO A 120 -24.28 24.64 13.80
N ASN A 121 -24.70 24.71 12.54
CA ASN A 121 -25.71 23.81 11.99
C ASN A 121 -25.14 22.39 11.85
N PRO A 122 -25.70 21.37 12.51
CA PRO A 122 -25.20 20.00 12.40
C PRO A 122 -25.27 19.41 10.98
N ASP A 123 -26.29 19.80 10.19
CA ASP A 123 -26.45 19.29 8.82
C ASP A 123 -25.35 19.81 7.89
N GLU A 124 -24.92 21.07 8.06
CA GLU A 124 -23.79 21.61 7.30
C GLU A 124 -22.50 20.88 7.63
N ARG A 125 -22.26 20.57 8.91
CA ARG A 125 -21.09 19.79 9.35
C ARG A 125 -21.13 18.36 8.82
N PHE A 126 -22.32 17.77 8.75
CA PHE A 126 -22.51 16.44 8.16
C PHE A 126 -22.20 16.44 6.66
N GLU A 127 -22.64 17.44 5.92
CA GLU A 127 -22.32 17.57 4.49
C GLU A 127 -20.82 17.75 4.25
N GLU A 128 -20.12 18.55 5.09
CA GLU A 128 -18.67 18.67 5.04
C GLU A 128 -17.97 17.32 5.30
N ALA A 129 -18.43 16.57 6.30
CA ALA A 129 -17.90 15.23 6.61
C ALA A 129 -18.14 14.25 5.47
N SER A 130 -19.35 14.25 4.90
CA SER A 130 -19.73 13.42 3.76
C SER A 130 -18.85 13.72 2.54
N ALA A 131 -18.60 15.01 2.26
CA ALA A 131 -17.72 15.42 1.16
C ALA A 131 -16.28 14.93 1.34
N ILE A 132 -15.74 15.01 2.55
CA ILE A 132 -14.38 14.51 2.86
C ILE A 132 -14.31 12.99 2.68
N CYS A 133 -15.29 12.26 3.21
CA CYS A 133 -15.33 10.78 3.08
C CYS A 133 -15.48 10.36 1.63
N GLY A 134 -16.37 11.01 0.87
CA GLY A 134 -16.58 10.74 -0.54
C GLY A 134 -15.33 11.01 -1.39
N ALA A 135 -14.64 12.14 -1.14
CA ALA A 135 -13.40 12.47 -1.84
C ALA A 135 -12.29 11.46 -1.56
N GLU A 136 -12.14 11.00 -0.32
CA GLU A 136 -11.15 9.99 0.06
C GLU A 136 -11.46 8.64 -0.62
N PHE A 137 -12.73 8.20 -0.58
CA PHE A 137 -13.17 6.98 -1.25
C PHE A 137 -12.87 7.00 -2.75
N LEU A 138 -13.24 8.08 -3.43
CA LEU A 138 -12.97 8.25 -4.86
C LEU A 138 -11.47 8.28 -5.16
N SER A 139 -10.69 8.97 -4.35
CA SER A 139 -9.23 9.06 -4.51
C SER A 139 -8.56 7.67 -4.41
N VAL A 140 -8.94 6.89 -3.38
CA VAL A 140 -8.40 5.53 -3.19
C VAL A 140 -8.85 4.60 -4.32
N MET A 141 -10.13 4.64 -4.70
CA MET A 141 -10.68 3.85 -5.81
C MET A 141 -9.97 4.15 -7.12
N THR A 142 -9.82 5.43 -7.47
CA THR A 142 -9.12 5.86 -8.69
C THR A 142 -7.68 5.37 -8.70
N ARG A 143 -6.97 5.53 -7.58
CA ARG A 143 -5.60 5.05 -7.47
C ARG A 143 -5.48 3.54 -7.66
N ILE A 144 -6.41 2.77 -7.12
CA ILE A 144 -6.43 1.31 -7.31
C ILE A 144 -6.67 0.97 -8.77
N VAL A 145 -7.74 1.52 -9.38
CA VAL A 145 -8.15 1.11 -10.72
C VAL A 145 -7.23 1.66 -11.82
N GLU A 146 -6.80 2.92 -11.70
CA GLU A 146 -6.05 3.59 -12.78
C GLU A 146 -4.52 3.46 -12.64
N SER A 147 -4.02 3.14 -11.45
CA SER A 147 -2.57 3.06 -11.22
C SER A 147 -2.13 1.68 -10.73
N ASP A 148 -2.79 1.14 -9.71
CA ASP A 148 -2.31 -0.10 -9.08
C ASP A 148 -2.63 -1.33 -9.94
N LEU A 149 -3.86 -1.51 -10.40
CA LEU A 149 -4.23 -2.68 -11.22
C LEU A 149 -3.41 -2.78 -12.52
N PRO A 150 -3.24 -1.70 -13.31
CA PRO A 150 -2.43 -1.77 -14.54
C PRO A 150 -0.95 -2.08 -14.28
N ALA A 151 -0.44 -1.75 -13.10
CA ALA A 151 0.96 -2.00 -12.75
C ALA A 151 1.32 -3.49 -12.76
N ARG A 152 0.35 -4.37 -12.51
CA ARG A 152 0.57 -5.82 -12.44
C ARG A 152 1.22 -6.39 -13.69
N GLU A 153 0.73 -6.00 -14.88
CA GLU A 153 1.25 -6.49 -16.15
C GLU A 153 2.74 -6.15 -16.33
N PHE A 154 3.12 -4.91 -15.98
CA PHE A 154 4.52 -4.48 -16.05
C PHE A 154 5.43 -5.26 -15.08
N VAL A 155 4.94 -5.54 -13.87
CA VAL A 155 5.70 -6.32 -12.88
C VAL A 155 5.83 -7.77 -13.33
N GLU A 156 4.76 -8.38 -13.85
CA GLU A 156 4.77 -9.76 -14.34
C GLU A 156 5.72 -9.90 -15.56
N GLN A 157 5.68 -8.96 -16.49
CA GLN A 157 6.62 -8.93 -17.61
C GLN A 157 8.07 -8.84 -17.13
N ALA A 158 8.38 -7.90 -16.24
CA ALA A 158 9.73 -7.75 -15.69
C ALA A 158 10.19 -9.03 -14.96
N PHE A 159 9.28 -9.68 -14.23
CA PHE A 159 9.56 -10.93 -13.55
C PHE A 159 9.87 -12.06 -14.52
N MET A 160 9.10 -12.22 -15.60
CA MET A 160 9.35 -13.24 -16.63
C MET A 160 10.68 -13.01 -17.36
N GLU A 161 11.09 -11.75 -17.48
CA GLU A 161 12.34 -11.35 -18.14
C GLU A 161 13.53 -11.21 -17.20
N ARG A 162 13.39 -11.53 -15.90
CA ARG A 162 14.43 -11.31 -14.87
C ARG A 162 15.81 -11.86 -15.21
N HIS A 163 15.86 -13.03 -15.86
CA HIS A 163 17.13 -13.65 -16.27
C HIS A 163 17.82 -12.93 -17.43
N LYS A 164 17.12 -12.04 -18.16
CA LYS A 164 17.75 -11.14 -19.13
C LYS A 164 18.43 -9.97 -18.43
N THR A 165 17.89 -9.52 -17.29
CA THR A 165 18.48 -8.48 -16.46
C THR A 165 19.76 -9.01 -15.79
N ASP A 166 19.66 -10.15 -15.11
CA ASP A 166 20.79 -10.82 -14.49
C ASP A 166 20.58 -12.34 -14.41
N PRO A 167 21.60 -13.16 -14.70
CA PRO A 167 21.50 -14.64 -14.69
C PRO A 167 21.03 -15.22 -13.35
N SER A 168 21.27 -14.54 -12.22
CA SER A 168 20.78 -14.98 -10.89
C SER A 168 19.26 -15.03 -10.83
N GLY A 169 18.56 -14.21 -11.61
CA GLY A 169 17.11 -14.03 -11.54
C GLY A 169 16.62 -13.30 -10.29
N GLU A 170 17.54 -12.67 -9.52
CA GLU A 170 17.23 -11.97 -8.27
C GLU A 170 17.07 -10.44 -8.44
N ILE A 171 17.21 -9.94 -9.67
CA ILE A 171 17.12 -8.51 -10.02
C ILE A 171 16.04 -8.28 -11.07
N LEU A 172 15.11 -7.36 -10.81
CA LEU A 172 14.15 -6.90 -11.81
C LEU A 172 14.55 -5.52 -12.35
N THR A 173 14.12 -5.23 -13.56
CA THR A 173 14.22 -3.88 -14.14
C THR A 173 12.85 -3.44 -14.62
N PHE A 174 12.41 -2.25 -14.19
CA PHE A 174 11.21 -1.61 -14.69
C PHE A 174 11.54 -0.52 -15.70
N SER A 175 10.69 -0.40 -16.71
CA SER A 175 10.85 0.61 -17.77
C SER A 175 10.60 2.05 -17.29
N SER A 176 9.90 2.22 -16.14
CA SER A 176 9.62 3.52 -15.53
C SER A 176 9.61 3.45 -14.01
N GLY A 177 9.96 4.57 -13.37
CA GLY A 177 9.82 4.73 -11.91
C GLY A 177 8.38 5.03 -11.49
N GLY A 178 8.12 4.93 -10.18
CA GLY A 178 6.81 5.24 -9.60
C GLY A 178 5.78 4.12 -9.69
N LEU A 179 6.14 2.97 -10.28
CA LEU A 179 5.26 1.80 -10.37
C LEU A 179 4.98 1.21 -8.97
N PRO A 180 3.72 0.94 -8.59
CA PRO A 180 3.37 0.26 -7.34
C PRO A 180 3.61 -1.26 -7.46
N TRP A 181 4.85 -1.67 -7.42
CA TRP A 181 5.28 -3.03 -7.77
C TRP A 181 5.25 -4.05 -6.64
N ARG A 182 5.37 -3.62 -5.36
CA ARG A 182 5.68 -4.55 -4.25
C ARG A 182 4.66 -5.67 -4.06
N ASN A 183 3.39 -5.33 -3.88
CA ASN A 183 2.34 -6.32 -3.63
C ASN A 183 2.17 -7.24 -4.85
N HIS A 184 2.25 -6.69 -6.05
CA HIS A 184 2.22 -7.48 -7.27
C HIS A 184 3.39 -8.46 -7.35
N LEU A 185 4.59 -8.02 -6.96
CA LEU A 185 5.77 -8.90 -6.95
C LEU A 185 5.59 -10.08 -6.01
N TYR A 186 5.10 -9.86 -4.79
CA TYR A 186 4.88 -10.95 -3.83
C TYR A 186 3.87 -11.98 -4.36
N ASP A 187 2.78 -11.53 -4.96
CA ASP A 187 1.78 -12.41 -5.57
C ASP A 187 2.31 -13.17 -6.78
N ILE A 188 3.12 -12.50 -7.60
CA ILE A 188 3.74 -13.09 -8.79
C ILE A 188 4.78 -14.15 -8.40
N GLU A 189 5.59 -13.88 -7.39
CA GLU A 189 6.54 -14.85 -6.85
C GLU A 189 5.83 -16.10 -6.33
N LYS A 190 4.78 -15.96 -5.53
CA LYS A 190 3.98 -17.10 -5.03
C LYS A 190 3.38 -17.95 -6.15
N LYS A 191 2.97 -17.28 -7.23
CA LYS A 191 2.34 -17.96 -8.38
C LYS A 191 3.34 -18.68 -9.29
N HIS A 192 4.52 -18.11 -9.47
CA HIS A 192 5.43 -18.52 -10.56
C HIS A 192 6.76 -19.11 -10.10
N LEU A 193 7.25 -18.80 -8.89
CA LEU A 193 8.47 -19.41 -8.40
C LEU A 193 8.25 -20.87 -7.98
N LYS A 194 9.19 -21.72 -8.37
CA LYS A 194 9.24 -23.11 -7.92
C LYS A 194 10.02 -23.20 -6.62
N GLU A 195 9.82 -24.29 -5.92
CA GLU A 195 10.58 -24.59 -4.71
C GLU A 195 12.10 -24.55 -5.00
N GLY A 196 12.83 -23.77 -4.19
CA GLY A 196 14.28 -23.58 -4.34
C GLY A 196 14.71 -22.47 -5.29
N GLU A 197 13.81 -21.86 -6.06
CA GLU A 197 14.13 -20.66 -6.85
C GLU A 197 14.29 -19.42 -5.94
N PRO A 198 15.28 -18.56 -6.25
CA PRO A 198 15.56 -17.41 -5.40
C PRO A 198 14.47 -16.33 -5.53
N LEU A 199 14.14 -15.71 -4.40
CA LEU A 199 13.30 -14.52 -4.37
C LEU A 199 14.04 -13.31 -4.94
N ILE A 200 13.30 -12.38 -5.56
CA ILE A 200 13.84 -11.09 -6.02
C ILE A 200 14.40 -10.31 -4.83
N LYS A 201 15.59 -9.77 -4.97
CA LYS A 201 16.29 -8.98 -3.94
C LYS A 201 16.32 -7.49 -4.27
N PHE A 202 16.44 -7.15 -5.55
CA PHE A 202 16.54 -5.77 -5.99
C PHE A 202 15.65 -5.48 -7.18
N VAL A 203 15.17 -4.25 -7.24
CA VAL A 203 14.51 -3.69 -8.41
C VAL A 203 15.28 -2.47 -8.88
N LEU A 204 15.42 -2.34 -10.21
CA LEU A 204 16.07 -1.23 -10.89
C LEU A 204 15.02 -0.44 -11.67
N TYR A 205 15.06 0.88 -11.59
CA TYR A 205 14.20 1.75 -12.37
C TYR A 205 14.81 3.14 -12.49
N GLN A 206 14.41 3.86 -13.52
CA GLN A 206 14.78 5.26 -13.71
C GLN A 206 13.74 6.16 -13.05
N ASP A 207 14.15 7.09 -12.20
CA ASP A 207 13.26 8.08 -11.63
C ASP A 207 12.97 9.24 -12.58
N GLN A 208 12.12 10.17 -12.14
CA GLN A 208 11.73 11.33 -12.94
C GLN A 208 12.91 12.28 -13.27
N SER A 209 14.00 12.23 -12.51
CA SER A 209 15.21 13.01 -12.78
C SER A 209 16.15 12.35 -13.78
N GLY A 210 15.82 11.14 -14.23
CA GLY A 210 16.66 10.33 -15.11
C GLY A 210 17.72 9.49 -14.38
N MET A 211 17.77 9.55 -13.05
CA MET A 211 18.70 8.75 -12.26
C MET A 211 18.21 7.32 -12.09
N TRP A 212 19.10 6.36 -12.26
CA TRP A 212 18.81 4.97 -11.98
C TRP A 212 18.82 4.69 -10.48
N ARG A 213 17.78 4.04 -10.02
CA ARG A 213 17.60 3.59 -8.64
C ARG A 213 17.86 2.10 -8.55
N VAL A 214 18.54 1.70 -7.50
CA VAL A 214 18.63 0.32 -7.03
C VAL A 214 17.92 0.24 -5.69
N GLN A 215 16.80 -0.48 -5.64
CA GLN A 215 15.96 -0.56 -4.45
C GLN A 215 15.85 -2.00 -3.97
N ALA A 216 16.10 -2.21 -2.68
CA ALA A 216 15.92 -3.51 -2.04
C ALA A 216 14.43 -3.87 -1.95
N VAL A 217 14.14 -5.16 -2.16
CA VAL A 217 12.80 -5.72 -1.91
C VAL A 217 12.69 -6.03 -0.42
N THR A 218 11.58 -5.61 0.17
CA THR A 218 11.29 -5.90 1.59
C THR A 218 10.80 -7.33 1.79
N VAL A 219 10.91 -7.84 3.00
CA VAL A 219 10.21 -9.06 3.40
C VAL A 219 8.72 -8.78 3.41
N GLU A 220 7.91 -9.68 2.88
CA GLU A 220 6.46 -9.51 2.85
C GLU A 220 5.91 -9.33 4.27
N GLY A 221 5.04 -8.33 4.45
CA GLY A 221 4.50 -7.97 5.76
C GLY A 221 5.44 -7.15 6.66
N GLN A 222 6.71 -6.91 6.25
CA GLN A 222 7.72 -6.19 7.03
C GLN A 222 8.13 -4.91 6.30
N ALA A 223 7.52 -3.77 6.64
CA ALA A 223 7.71 -2.53 5.89
C ALA A 223 9.15 -2.01 5.86
N PHE A 224 9.96 -2.33 6.87
CA PHE A 224 11.32 -1.80 7.07
C PHE A 224 12.41 -2.87 7.04
N GLU A 225 12.06 -4.14 6.84
CA GLU A 225 13.02 -5.24 6.73
C GLU A 225 13.26 -5.60 5.27
N ASN A 226 14.49 -5.46 4.80
CA ASN A 226 14.86 -5.83 3.45
C ASN A 226 15.24 -7.30 3.37
N ARG A 227 14.88 -7.97 2.28
CA ARG A 227 15.37 -9.33 1.96
C ARG A 227 16.90 -9.37 1.84
N LEU A 228 17.47 -8.29 1.32
CA LEU A 228 18.90 -8.00 1.27
C LEU A 228 19.10 -6.49 1.16
N SER A 229 19.86 -5.91 2.06
CA SER A 229 20.20 -4.48 2.00
C SER A 229 21.48 -4.27 1.17
N LEU A 230 21.65 -3.04 0.65
CA LEU A 230 22.91 -2.61 0.06
C LEU A 230 24.04 -2.68 1.10
N PRO A 231 25.32 -2.88 0.66
CA PRO A 231 26.47 -3.07 1.51
C PRO A 231 26.61 -2.02 2.60
N GLU A 232 26.96 -2.45 3.81
CA GLU A 232 27.01 -1.57 4.98
C GLU A 232 27.99 -0.40 4.80
N GLN A 233 29.12 -0.65 4.17
CA GLN A 233 30.15 0.36 3.90
C GLN A 233 29.69 1.48 2.93
N TRP A 234 28.58 1.28 2.21
CA TRP A 234 28.00 2.27 1.29
C TRP A 234 26.92 3.13 1.93
N ARG A 235 26.39 2.67 3.06
CA ARG A 235 25.21 3.31 3.68
C ARG A 235 25.56 4.70 4.21
N GLY A 236 24.74 5.68 3.82
CA GLY A 236 24.94 7.09 4.18
C GLY A 236 26.00 7.81 3.34
N VAL A 237 26.74 7.10 2.48
CA VAL A 237 27.79 7.67 1.64
C VAL A 237 27.21 8.21 0.33
N ARG A 238 27.84 9.26 -0.21
CA ARG A 238 27.38 9.96 -1.43
C ARG A 238 28.53 10.31 -2.36
N ASP A 239 28.16 10.54 -3.61
CA ASP A 239 28.95 11.11 -4.70
C ASP A 239 30.37 10.50 -4.82
N GLU A 240 31.41 11.29 -4.85
CA GLU A 240 32.78 10.83 -5.06
C GLU A 240 33.26 9.85 -3.98
N ASP A 241 32.80 10.02 -2.73
CA ASP A 241 33.17 9.12 -1.65
C ASP A 241 32.48 7.76 -1.82
N LEU A 242 31.25 7.73 -2.34
CA LEU A 242 30.61 6.47 -2.68
C LEU A 242 31.31 5.78 -3.85
N VAL A 243 31.73 6.55 -4.86
CA VAL A 243 32.51 5.97 -5.97
C VAL A 243 33.83 5.35 -5.46
N LYS A 244 34.52 6.00 -4.50
CA LYS A 244 35.74 5.45 -3.91
C LYS A 244 35.52 4.15 -3.15
N VAL A 245 34.48 4.10 -2.30
CA VAL A 245 34.23 2.90 -1.46
C VAL A 245 33.56 1.76 -2.22
N SER A 246 32.73 2.05 -3.24
CA SER A 246 32.06 1.05 -4.05
C SER A 246 32.90 0.59 -5.24
N ASN A 247 33.82 1.41 -5.70
CA ASN A 247 34.54 1.29 -6.97
C ASN A 247 33.59 1.20 -8.19
N ILE A 248 32.39 1.81 -8.10
CA ILE A 248 31.40 1.83 -9.17
C ILE A 248 31.23 3.27 -9.63
N ALA A 249 31.61 3.54 -10.88
CA ALA A 249 31.52 4.86 -11.47
C ALA A 249 30.06 5.32 -11.57
N GLY A 250 29.81 6.62 -11.30
CA GLY A 250 28.49 7.22 -11.39
C GLY A 250 27.56 6.96 -10.19
N SER A 251 28.07 6.28 -9.15
CA SER A 251 27.31 6.11 -7.89
C SER A 251 27.06 7.45 -7.23
N LYS A 252 25.80 7.72 -6.83
CA LYS A 252 25.37 9.01 -6.28
C LYS A 252 25.10 8.96 -4.79
N PHE A 253 24.41 7.95 -4.33
CA PHE A 253 24.12 7.80 -2.92
C PHE A 253 23.69 6.36 -2.59
N VAL A 254 23.83 6.01 -1.33
CA VAL A 254 23.10 4.90 -0.69
C VAL A 254 22.49 5.45 0.60
N HIS A 255 21.21 5.20 0.78
CA HIS A 255 20.49 5.61 1.99
C HIS A 255 21.08 4.94 3.24
N ALA A 256 21.07 5.62 4.39
CA ALA A 256 21.65 5.12 5.64
C ALA A 256 21.10 3.75 6.08
N ALA A 257 19.82 3.46 5.78
CA ALA A 257 19.21 2.15 6.04
C ALA A 257 19.51 1.09 4.95
N GLY A 258 20.23 1.43 3.88
CA GLY A 258 20.63 0.49 2.84
C GLY A 258 19.51 -0.02 1.92
N PHE A 259 18.30 0.53 1.99
CA PHE A 259 17.17 0.05 1.19
C PHE A 259 17.12 0.59 -0.24
N ILE A 260 17.81 1.69 -0.51
CA ILE A 260 17.85 2.33 -1.83
C ILE A 260 19.19 3.01 -2.07
N GLY A 261 19.66 2.95 -3.31
CA GLY A 261 20.79 3.69 -3.83
C GLY A 261 20.50 4.28 -5.20
N GLY A 262 21.44 5.06 -5.73
CA GLY A 262 21.32 5.66 -7.05
C GLY A 262 22.63 5.70 -7.82
N ASN A 263 22.52 5.58 -9.14
CA ASN A 263 23.62 5.72 -10.09
C ASN A 263 23.16 6.50 -11.32
N ASP A 264 24.07 7.19 -11.98
CA ASP A 264 23.79 7.95 -13.22
C ASP A 264 23.41 7.06 -14.40
N ARG A 265 23.81 5.78 -14.37
CA ARG A 265 23.66 4.85 -15.47
C ARG A 265 23.06 3.52 -15.02
N PHE A 266 22.37 2.86 -15.95
CA PHE A 266 21.82 1.52 -15.71
C PHE A 266 22.87 0.50 -15.29
N GLU A 267 23.98 0.46 -16.03
CA GLU A 267 25.06 -0.50 -15.79
C GLU A 267 25.65 -0.34 -14.37
N GLY A 268 25.76 0.91 -13.91
CA GLY A 268 26.23 1.21 -12.56
C GLY A 268 25.22 0.78 -11.48
N ALA A 269 23.92 1.02 -11.69
CA ALA A 269 22.89 0.56 -10.77
C ALA A 269 22.82 -0.98 -10.74
N LEU A 270 22.93 -1.64 -11.88
CA LEU A 270 22.99 -3.09 -11.98
C LEU A 270 24.23 -3.65 -11.27
N GLU A 271 25.37 -3.02 -11.43
CA GLU A 271 26.61 -3.43 -10.73
C GLU A 271 26.46 -3.26 -9.21
N MET A 272 25.84 -2.18 -8.72
CA MET A 272 25.52 -2.01 -7.30
C MET A 272 24.70 -3.18 -6.77
N ALA A 273 23.67 -3.62 -7.50
CA ALA A 273 22.85 -4.74 -7.11
C ALA A 273 23.64 -6.06 -7.11
N LYS A 274 24.47 -6.32 -8.14
CA LYS A 274 25.33 -7.51 -8.24
C LYS A 274 26.34 -7.62 -7.12
N VAL A 275 27.02 -6.52 -6.80
CA VAL A 275 27.98 -6.48 -5.67
C VAL A 275 27.26 -6.78 -4.36
N ALA A 276 26.05 -6.23 -4.15
CA ALA A 276 25.26 -6.55 -2.97
C ALA A 276 24.87 -8.04 -2.92
N LEU A 277 24.49 -8.65 -4.05
CA LEU A 277 24.20 -10.09 -4.12
C LEU A 277 25.42 -10.96 -3.80
N ALA A 278 26.61 -10.55 -4.21
CA ALA A 278 27.84 -11.30 -3.98
C ALA A 278 28.34 -11.25 -2.51
N GLN A 279 27.79 -10.33 -1.70
CA GLN A 279 28.16 -10.16 -0.28
C GLN A 279 27.16 -10.84 0.69
N LYS A 280 26.33 -11.75 0.18
CA LYS A 280 25.38 -12.55 0.99
C LYS A 280 26.05 -13.33 2.10
#